data_4760417c75c3d3ae15651838dbe3c7de
#
_entry.id   4760417c75c3d3ae15651838dbe3c7de
#
_cell.length_a   1.000
_cell.length_b   1.000
_cell.length_c   1.000
_cell.angle_alpha   90.00
_cell.angle_beta   90.00
_cell.angle_gamma   90.00
#
_symmetry.space_group_name_H-M   'P 1'
#
loop_
_entity.id
_entity.type
_entity.pdbx_description
1 polymer ?
#
loop_
_entity_poly.entity_id
_entity_poly.type
_entity_poly.pdbx_seq_one_letter_code
_entity_poly.pdbx_strand_id
1 'polypeptide(L)'
;MRYIDNQVTIIGAGPVGLLLAILLGQKGHEVVLVDRWQSIYDRPRAVTMDAEVARILASLGIDCDSDPAFENHQELYYWKNADHQDLQIVDWESVAPCGWHVTYWFNQPEFEGRLMDIARDIPSVTLLRGWTATQLTQEDTSAKLVIENGTSSQEINAQFVVGADGANSFVRD
;
A
#
# COMPACT_ATOMS: atom_id res chain seq x y z
N MET A 1 27.27 7.78 -9.54
CA MET A 1 26.05 6.98 -9.44
C MET A 1 26.07 6.26 -8.11
N ARG A 2 25.04 6.33 -7.30
CA ARG A 2 24.99 5.65 -6.00
C ARG A 2 24.30 4.31 -6.22
N TYR A 3 24.88 3.22 -5.75
CA TYR A 3 24.31 1.88 -5.84
C TYR A 3 23.66 1.50 -4.52
N ILE A 4 22.50 0.88 -4.60
CA ILE A 4 21.77 0.30 -3.45
C ILE A 4 21.51 -1.17 -3.80
N ASP A 5 21.99 -2.07 -2.97
CA ASP A 5 21.68 -3.50 -3.08
C ASP A 5 20.67 -3.87 -2.00
N ASN A 6 19.61 -4.58 -2.39
CA ASN A 6 18.56 -5.03 -1.47
C ASN A 6 17.87 -6.31 -1.94
N GLN A 7 17.03 -6.89 -1.10
CA GLN A 7 16.28 -8.09 -1.47
C GLN A 7 15.04 -7.74 -2.27
N VAL A 8 14.25 -6.76 -1.83
CA VAL A 8 12.98 -6.41 -2.46
C VAL A 8 12.90 -4.90 -2.67
N THR A 9 12.71 -4.47 -3.91
CA THR A 9 12.35 -3.09 -4.23
C THR A 9 10.86 -3.02 -4.56
N ILE A 10 10.15 -2.10 -3.90
CA ILE A 10 8.73 -1.85 -4.13
C ILE A 10 8.59 -0.46 -4.77
N ILE A 11 7.86 -0.36 -5.88
CA ILE A 11 7.60 0.91 -6.56
C ILE A 11 6.15 1.32 -6.27
N GLY A 12 5.98 2.46 -5.59
CA GLY A 12 4.72 3.00 -5.12
C GLY A 12 4.54 2.85 -3.60
N ALA A 13 4.56 3.97 -2.86
CA ALA A 13 4.33 4.05 -1.42
C ALA A 13 2.89 4.48 -1.09
N GLY A 14 1.91 3.93 -1.82
CA GLY A 14 0.51 3.94 -1.41
C GLY A 14 0.22 2.84 -0.37
N PRO A 15 -1.06 2.64 0.03
CA PRO A 15 -1.42 1.68 1.06
C PRO A 15 -0.87 0.28 0.84
N VAL A 16 -0.96 -0.22 -0.40
CA VAL A 16 -0.49 -1.56 -0.77
C VAL A 16 1.03 -1.69 -0.64
N GLY A 17 1.79 -0.72 -1.19
CA GLY A 17 3.25 -0.76 -1.14
C GLY A 17 3.79 -0.58 0.27
N LEU A 18 3.20 0.33 1.06
CA LEU A 18 3.56 0.53 2.46
C LEU A 18 3.29 -0.73 3.28
N LEU A 19 2.10 -1.32 3.16
CA LEU A 19 1.74 -2.51 3.90
C LEU A 19 2.68 -3.69 3.56
N LEU A 20 2.96 -3.89 2.27
CA LEU A 20 3.90 -4.92 1.83
C LEU A 20 5.31 -4.68 2.39
N ALA A 21 5.81 -3.43 2.34
CA ALA A 21 7.12 -3.08 2.88
C ALA A 21 7.23 -3.37 4.39
N ILE A 22 6.18 -3.05 5.15
CA ILE A 22 6.11 -3.32 6.59
C ILE A 22 6.16 -4.82 6.85
N LEU A 23 5.30 -5.60 6.18
CA LEU A 23 5.20 -7.05 6.40
C LEU A 23 6.50 -7.78 6.05
N LEU A 24 7.18 -7.37 4.98
CA LEU A 24 8.48 -7.92 4.60
C LEU A 24 9.58 -7.47 5.57
N GLY A 25 9.61 -6.20 5.91
CA GLY A 25 10.60 -5.64 6.83
C GLY A 25 10.52 -6.26 8.23
N GLN A 26 9.31 -6.52 8.77
CA GLN A 26 9.11 -7.22 10.03
C GLN A 26 9.62 -8.68 10.00
N LYS A 27 9.71 -9.27 8.81
CA LYS A 27 10.31 -10.61 8.60
C LYS A 27 11.83 -10.56 8.39
N GLY A 28 12.43 -9.38 8.45
CA GLY A 28 13.87 -9.16 8.33
C GLY A 28 14.37 -9.07 6.89
N HIS A 29 13.48 -8.89 5.91
CA HIS A 29 13.92 -8.64 4.54
C HIS A 29 14.35 -7.19 4.37
N GLU A 30 15.45 -6.99 3.64
CA GLU A 30 15.90 -5.65 3.22
C GLU A 30 15.01 -5.13 2.09
N VAL A 31 14.26 -4.08 2.39
CA VAL A 31 13.26 -3.50 1.48
C VAL A 31 13.60 -2.06 1.14
N VAL A 32 13.58 -1.73 -0.16
CA VAL A 32 13.60 -0.34 -0.64
C VAL A 32 12.23 -0.01 -1.21
N LEU A 33 11.58 1.00 -0.65
CA LEU A 33 10.28 1.49 -1.10
C LEU A 33 10.45 2.85 -1.78
N VAL A 34 10.16 2.91 -3.09
CA VAL A 34 10.34 4.10 -3.94
C VAL A 34 8.99 4.71 -4.25
N ASP A 35 8.87 6.03 -4.12
CA ASP A 35 7.66 6.75 -4.54
C ASP A 35 8.02 8.09 -5.20
N ARG A 36 7.34 8.42 -6.30
CA ARG A 36 7.54 9.67 -7.03
C ARG A 36 7.08 10.91 -6.26
N TRP A 37 6.14 10.78 -5.34
CA TRP A 37 5.63 11.87 -4.54
C TRP A 37 6.49 12.09 -3.29
N GLN A 38 6.81 13.33 -2.99
CA GLN A 38 7.57 13.69 -1.78
C GLN A 38 6.74 13.54 -0.50
N SER A 39 5.42 13.76 -0.59
CA SER A 39 4.47 13.66 0.51
C SER A 39 3.36 12.67 0.18
N ILE A 40 2.59 12.28 1.18
CA ILE A 40 1.33 11.57 1.01
C ILE A 40 0.38 12.43 0.16
N TYR A 41 -0.35 11.80 -0.75
CA TYR A 41 -1.35 12.46 -1.55
C TYR A 41 -2.55 12.84 -0.67
N ASP A 42 -2.96 14.12 -0.71
CA ASP A 42 -3.93 14.71 0.20
C ASP A 42 -5.40 14.38 -0.10
N ARG A 43 -5.67 13.68 -1.21
CA ARG A 43 -7.04 13.30 -1.59
C ARG A 43 -7.24 11.80 -1.55
N PRO A 44 -8.37 11.33 -0.98
CA PRO A 44 -8.69 9.92 -0.97
C PRO A 44 -8.94 9.41 -2.39
N ARG A 45 -8.42 8.22 -2.69
CA ARG A 45 -8.63 7.47 -3.94
C ARG A 45 -9.40 6.18 -3.70
N ALA A 46 -9.40 5.72 -2.46
CA ALA A 46 -10.17 4.61 -1.97
C ALA A 46 -10.81 5.00 -0.63
N VAL A 47 -11.94 4.41 -0.31
CA VAL A 47 -12.73 4.78 0.87
C VAL A 47 -13.15 3.58 1.71
N THR A 48 -13.08 2.36 1.17
CA THR A 48 -13.48 1.14 1.88
C THR A 48 -12.42 0.06 1.79
N MET A 49 -12.35 -0.78 2.81
CA MET A 49 -11.54 -1.99 2.86
C MET A 49 -12.34 -3.12 3.51
N ASP A 50 -11.91 -4.36 3.29
CA ASP A 50 -12.56 -5.54 3.84
C ASP A 50 -11.96 -6.00 5.19
N ALA A 51 -12.62 -6.99 5.77
CA ALA A 51 -12.25 -7.59 7.04
C ALA A 51 -10.83 -8.20 7.05
N GLU A 52 -10.34 -8.72 5.92
CA GLU A 52 -9.02 -9.32 5.85
C GLU A 52 -7.92 -8.26 5.94
N VAL A 53 -8.14 -7.09 5.34
CA VAL A 53 -7.23 -5.96 5.53
C VAL A 53 -7.23 -5.50 6.99
N ALA A 54 -8.40 -5.37 7.63
CA ALA A 54 -8.49 -5.01 9.04
C ALA A 54 -7.73 -6.01 9.94
N ARG A 55 -7.86 -7.32 9.69
CA ARG A 55 -7.12 -8.37 10.38
C ARG A 55 -5.60 -8.23 10.21
N ILE A 56 -5.13 -7.86 9.01
CA ILE A 56 -3.70 -7.62 8.77
C ILE A 56 -3.25 -6.37 9.55
N LEU A 57 -4.02 -5.30 9.53
CA LEU A 57 -3.72 -4.06 10.25
C LEU A 57 -3.65 -4.28 11.77
N ALA A 58 -4.53 -5.11 12.32
CA ALA A 58 -4.47 -5.51 13.73
C ALA A 58 -3.15 -6.18 14.10
N SER A 59 -2.57 -6.98 13.21
CA SER A 59 -1.24 -7.58 13.43
C SER A 59 -0.09 -6.55 13.47
N LEU A 60 -0.35 -5.34 12.97
CA LEU A 60 0.57 -4.20 13.03
C LEU A 60 0.27 -3.24 14.19
N GLY A 61 -0.70 -3.57 15.04
CA GLY A 61 -1.13 -2.75 16.17
C GLY A 61 -2.14 -1.64 15.80
N ILE A 62 -2.71 -1.68 14.59
CA ILE A 62 -3.78 -0.77 14.16
C ILE A 62 -5.11 -1.48 14.40
N ASP A 63 -5.87 -1.03 15.39
CA ASP A 63 -7.21 -1.52 15.70
C ASP A 63 -8.25 -0.64 14.98
N CYS A 64 -8.83 -1.17 13.90
CA CYS A 64 -9.79 -0.45 13.07
C CYS A 64 -11.12 -0.12 13.77
N ASP A 65 -11.43 -0.78 14.89
CA ASP A 65 -12.65 -0.48 15.67
C ASP A 65 -12.48 0.72 16.62
N SER A 66 -11.25 1.05 16.98
CA SER A 66 -10.94 2.15 17.90
C SER A 66 -10.16 3.31 17.30
N ASP A 67 -9.47 3.09 16.16
CA ASP A 67 -8.68 4.12 15.50
C ASP A 67 -9.57 5.06 14.68
N PRO A 68 -9.53 6.40 14.94
CA PRO A 68 -10.40 7.37 14.29
C PRO A 68 -10.21 7.54 12.78
N ALA A 69 -9.18 6.94 12.18
CA ALA A 69 -9.01 6.92 10.72
C ALA A 69 -9.94 5.91 10.04
N PHE A 70 -10.64 5.07 10.81
CA PHE A 70 -11.53 4.02 10.32
C PHE A 70 -12.90 4.13 10.97
N GLU A 71 -13.92 3.67 10.25
CA GLU A 71 -15.29 3.56 10.72
C GLU A 71 -15.90 2.28 10.15
N ASN A 72 -16.45 1.41 11.00
CA ASN A 72 -17.15 0.23 10.53
C ASN A 72 -18.46 0.63 9.86
N HIS A 73 -18.80 -0.01 8.75
CA HIS A 73 -20.03 0.24 8.04
C HIS A 73 -21.18 -0.53 8.72
N GLN A 74 -22.23 0.20 9.12
CA GLN A 74 -23.34 -0.36 9.89
C GLN A 74 -24.67 -0.36 9.09
N GLU A 75 -24.59 -0.45 7.77
CA GLU A 75 -25.76 -0.42 6.90
C GLU A 75 -25.66 -1.48 5.81
N LEU A 76 -26.83 -1.91 5.31
CA LEU A 76 -26.91 -2.74 4.12
C LEU A 76 -26.57 -1.92 2.86
N TYR A 77 -25.84 -2.52 1.93
CA TYR A 77 -25.51 -1.91 0.66
C TYR A 77 -26.44 -2.43 -0.45
N TYR A 78 -27.14 -1.52 -1.12
CA TYR A 78 -28.16 -1.84 -2.11
C TYR A 78 -27.70 -1.51 -3.54
N TRP A 79 -27.73 -2.51 -4.41
CA TRP A 79 -27.60 -2.30 -5.84
C TRP A 79 -29.01 -2.22 -6.43
N LYS A 80 -29.32 -1.14 -7.15
CA LYS A 80 -30.65 -0.89 -7.73
C LYS A 80 -30.55 -0.68 -9.23
N ASN A 81 -31.63 -1.08 -9.96
CA ASN A 81 -31.80 -0.74 -11.37
C ASN A 81 -32.31 0.71 -11.54
N ALA A 82 -32.54 1.13 -12.79
CA ALA A 82 -33.06 2.46 -13.12
C ALA A 82 -34.46 2.73 -12.55
N ASP A 83 -35.25 1.69 -12.26
CA ASP A 83 -36.60 1.76 -11.68
C ASP A 83 -36.58 1.68 -10.15
N HIS A 84 -35.37 1.83 -9.52
CA HIS A 84 -35.16 1.73 -8.08
C HIS A 84 -35.50 0.37 -7.45
N GLN A 85 -35.58 -0.68 -8.24
CA GLN A 85 -35.78 -2.04 -7.72
C GLN A 85 -34.44 -2.63 -7.26
N ASP A 86 -34.46 -3.34 -6.15
CA ASP A 86 -33.25 -3.96 -5.59
C ASP A 86 -32.81 -5.14 -6.49
N LEU A 87 -31.59 -5.04 -7.02
CA LEU A 87 -30.95 -6.11 -7.78
C LEU A 87 -30.12 -7.02 -6.86
N GLN A 88 -29.48 -6.42 -5.86
CA GLN A 88 -28.66 -7.13 -4.89
C GLN A 88 -28.62 -6.33 -3.59
N ILE A 89 -28.65 -7.04 -2.48
CA ILE A 89 -28.44 -6.49 -1.15
C ILE A 89 -27.17 -7.16 -0.60
N VAL A 90 -26.21 -6.36 -0.16
CA VAL A 90 -24.97 -6.83 0.46
C VAL A 90 -25.03 -6.44 1.94
N ASP A 91 -24.83 -7.41 2.80
CA ASP A 91 -24.74 -7.20 4.24
C ASP A 91 -23.32 -6.72 4.58
N TRP A 92 -23.21 -5.45 4.93
CA TRP A 92 -21.97 -4.85 5.42
C TRP A 92 -21.98 -4.61 6.94
N GLU A 93 -23.09 -4.94 7.63
CA GLU A 93 -23.22 -4.81 9.08
C GLU A 93 -22.56 -5.97 9.83
N SER A 94 -22.46 -7.12 9.18
CA SER A 94 -22.02 -8.34 9.86
C SER A 94 -20.52 -8.38 10.15
N VAL A 95 -20.15 -9.29 11.02
CA VAL A 95 -18.75 -9.63 11.32
C VAL A 95 -18.34 -10.81 10.46
N ALA A 96 -17.22 -10.67 9.77
CA ALA A 96 -16.65 -11.72 8.94
C ALA A 96 -16.07 -12.88 9.78
N PRO A 97 -15.87 -14.09 9.21
CA PRO A 97 -15.30 -15.24 9.92
C PRO A 97 -13.93 -14.97 10.57
N CYS A 98 -13.18 -13.99 10.09
CA CYS A 98 -11.89 -13.56 10.68
C CYS A 98 -12.05 -12.70 11.94
N GLY A 99 -13.28 -12.36 12.35
CA GLY A 99 -13.58 -11.65 13.58
C GLY A 99 -13.64 -10.12 13.47
N TRP A 100 -13.49 -9.57 12.25
CA TRP A 100 -13.56 -8.14 11.95
C TRP A 100 -14.85 -7.82 11.20
N HIS A 101 -15.30 -6.55 11.23
CA HIS A 101 -16.46 -6.15 10.42
C HIS A 101 -16.20 -6.36 8.93
N VAL A 102 -17.24 -6.74 8.19
CA VAL A 102 -17.13 -7.07 6.75
C VAL A 102 -16.54 -5.91 5.95
N THR A 103 -16.87 -4.66 6.35
CA THR A 103 -16.42 -3.47 5.64
C THR A 103 -16.10 -2.34 6.62
N TYR A 104 -15.02 -1.63 6.34
CA TYR A 104 -14.65 -0.38 7.00
C TYR A 104 -14.52 0.74 5.99
N TRP A 105 -15.02 1.92 6.35
CA TRP A 105 -14.64 3.18 5.72
C TRP A 105 -13.29 3.61 6.28
N PHE A 106 -12.47 4.29 5.49
CA PHE A 106 -11.22 4.85 5.97
C PHE A 106 -10.86 6.18 5.32
N ASN A 107 -10.17 7.04 6.08
CA ASN A 107 -9.51 8.23 5.56
C ASN A 107 -8.14 7.81 5.00
N GLN A 108 -8.01 7.72 3.67
CA GLN A 108 -6.79 7.21 3.04
C GLN A 108 -5.53 8.00 3.42
N PRO A 109 -5.49 9.36 3.41
CA PRO A 109 -4.31 10.11 3.84
C PRO A 109 -3.88 9.81 5.28
N GLU A 110 -4.81 9.69 6.21
CA GLU A 110 -4.51 9.35 7.60
C GLU A 110 -4.02 7.90 7.73
N PHE A 111 -4.65 6.98 7.04
CA PHE A 111 -4.23 5.57 6.97
C PHE A 111 -2.82 5.43 6.40
N GLU A 112 -2.52 6.07 5.27
CA GLU A 112 -1.17 6.09 4.69
C GLU A 112 -0.16 6.70 5.66
N GLY A 113 -0.55 7.74 6.42
CA GLY A 113 0.28 8.35 7.47
C GLY A 113 0.69 7.33 8.54
N ARG A 114 -0.26 6.57 9.08
CA ARG A 114 0.01 5.52 10.08
C ARG A 114 0.94 4.43 9.53
N LEU A 115 0.68 3.94 8.33
CA LEU A 115 1.57 2.96 7.70
C LEU A 115 2.97 3.52 7.46
N MET A 116 3.08 4.79 7.07
CA MET A 116 4.36 5.47 6.86
C MET A 116 5.17 5.54 8.15
N ASP A 117 4.54 5.86 9.27
CA ASP A 117 5.22 5.95 10.57
C ASP A 117 5.73 4.56 11.00
N ILE A 118 4.89 3.52 10.87
CA ILE A 118 5.32 2.13 11.14
C ILE A 118 6.50 1.73 10.23
N ALA A 119 6.42 2.04 8.93
CA ALA A 119 7.47 1.67 7.98
C ALA A 119 8.82 2.35 8.29
N ARG A 120 8.80 3.59 8.78
CA ARG A 120 10.01 4.34 9.19
C ARG A 120 10.71 3.74 10.41
N ASP A 121 9.95 3.12 11.30
CA ASP A 121 10.48 2.51 12.52
C ASP A 121 11.10 1.13 12.28
N ILE A 122 10.99 0.56 11.08
CA ILE A 122 11.57 -0.73 10.73
C ILE A 122 12.95 -0.51 10.09
N PRO A 123 14.07 -0.92 10.75
CA PRO A 123 15.42 -0.64 10.28
C PRO A 123 15.75 -1.22 8.89
N SER A 124 15.10 -2.34 8.50
CA SER A 124 15.29 -2.99 7.21
C SER A 124 14.47 -2.38 6.07
N VAL A 125 13.68 -1.32 6.34
CA VAL A 125 12.88 -0.62 5.32
C VAL A 125 13.49 0.74 5.03
N THR A 126 13.92 0.94 3.79
CA THR A 126 14.42 2.23 3.29
C THR A 126 13.34 2.90 2.45
N LEU A 127 12.90 4.10 2.86
CA LEU A 127 11.93 4.90 2.14
C LEU A 127 12.62 5.95 1.26
N LEU A 128 12.39 5.89 -0.05
CA LEU A 128 12.90 6.84 -1.05
C LEU A 128 11.71 7.60 -1.70
N ARG A 129 11.30 8.70 -1.08
CA ARG A 129 10.24 9.56 -1.62
C ARG A 129 10.79 10.66 -2.51
N GLY A 130 9.99 11.09 -3.51
CA GLY A 130 10.41 12.06 -4.50
C GLY A 130 11.33 11.48 -5.58
N TRP A 131 11.33 10.15 -5.74
CA TRP A 131 12.08 9.45 -6.75
C TRP A 131 11.16 8.74 -7.72
N THR A 132 11.37 8.95 -9.01
CA THR A 132 10.60 8.33 -10.10
C THR A 132 11.39 7.18 -10.69
N ALA A 133 10.79 6.01 -10.80
CA ALA A 133 11.33 4.87 -11.54
C ALA A 133 11.29 5.19 -13.05
N THR A 134 12.43 5.07 -13.73
CA THR A 134 12.57 5.45 -15.15
C THR A 134 13.01 4.31 -16.06
N GLN A 135 13.78 3.34 -15.53
CA GLN A 135 14.19 2.15 -16.27
C GLN A 135 14.19 0.94 -15.37
N LEU A 136 13.71 -0.19 -15.89
CA LEU A 136 13.74 -1.48 -15.21
C LEU A 136 14.30 -2.52 -16.17
N THR A 137 15.34 -3.22 -15.75
CA THR A 137 15.95 -4.32 -16.52
C THR A 137 15.95 -5.57 -15.66
N GLN A 138 15.36 -6.64 -16.18
CA GLN A 138 15.35 -7.94 -15.52
C GLN A 138 16.55 -8.77 -16.01
N GLU A 139 17.24 -9.40 -15.07
CA GLU A 139 18.31 -10.37 -15.29
C GLU A 139 17.86 -11.75 -14.76
N ASP A 140 18.65 -12.79 -14.95
CA ASP A 140 18.27 -14.17 -14.55
C ASP A 140 17.98 -14.32 -13.05
N THR A 141 18.68 -13.58 -12.18
CA THR A 141 18.59 -13.72 -10.72
C THR A 141 18.35 -12.39 -10.00
N SER A 142 18.22 -11.29 -10.74
CA SER A 142 18.08 -9.94 -10.18
C SER A 142 17.36 -9.02 -11.13
N ALA A 143 17.03 -7.82 -10.66
CA ALA A 143 16.54 -6.73 -11.48
C ALA A 143 17.29 -5.44 -11.12
N LYS A 144 17.52 -4.59 -12.13
CA LYS A 144 18.12 -3.27 -12.00
C LYS A 144 17.07 -2.22 -12.25
N LEU A 145 16.87 -1.35 -11.27
CA LEU A 145 15.96 -0.22 -11.34
C LEU A 145 16.75 1.09 -11.34
N VAL A 146 16.50 1.95 -12.32
CA VAL A 146 16.99 3.33 -12.31
C VAL A 146 15.89 4.23 -11.77
N ILE A 147 16.25 5.07 -10.79
CA ILE A 147 15.37 6.07 -10.20
C ILE A 147 15.97 7.47 -10.34
N GLU A 148 15.12 8.47 -10.54
CA GLU A 148 15.52 9.87 -10.74
C GLU A 148 14.68 10.82 -9.90
N ASN A 149 15.27 11.93 -9.46
CA ASN A 149 14.60 13.00 -8.72
C ASN A 149 14.78 14.39 -9.36
N GLY A 150 14.98 14.43 -10.68
CA GLY A 150 15.18 15.64 -11.47
C GLY A 150 16.62 16.14 -11.54
N THR A 151 17.42 15.98 -10.48
CA THR A 151 18.83 16.43 -10.42
C THR A 151 19.83 15.29 -10.26
N SER A 152 19.38 14.16 -9.78
CA SER A 152 20.21 12.99 -9.46
C SER A 152 19.59 11.72 -9.99
N SER A 153 20.43 10.76 -10.34
CA SER A 153 20.05 9.42 -10.72
C SER A 153 20.73 8.41 -9.82
N GLN A 154 20.01 7.35 -9.44
CA GLN A 154 20.52 6.22 -8.65
C GLN A 154 20.13 4.91 -9.32
N GLU A 155 20.95 3.89 -9.14
CA GLU A 155 20.66 2.52 -9.55
C GLU A 155 20.44 1.65 -8.31
N ILE A 156 19.38 0.86 -8.33
CA ILE A 156 19.00 -0.10 -7.30
C ILE A 156 19.08 -1.48 -7.90
N ASN A 157 19.87 -2.38 -7.29
CA ASN A 157 19.85 -3.80 -7.59
C ASN A 157 18.98 -4.51 -6.58
N ALA A 158 18.03 -5.32 -7.05
CA ALA A 158 17.14 -6.09 -6.20
C ALA A 158 16.99 -7.53 -6.69
N GLN A 159 16.76 -8.46 -5.78
CA GLN A 159 16.38 -9.82 -6.18
C GLN A 159 14.95 -9.84 -6.75
N PHE A 160 14.07 -8.99 -6.19
CA PHE A 160 12.69 -8.86 -6.63
C PHE A 160 12.30 -7.38 -6.75
N VAL A 161 11.54 -7.05 -7.80
CA VAL A 161 10.90 -5.75 -7.96
C VAL A 161 9.39 -5.95 -7.99
N VAL A 162 8.66 -5.20 -7.14
CA VAL A 162 7.21 -5.27 -7.03
C VAL A 162 6.59 -3.94 -7.43
N GLY A 163 5.67 -3.97 -8.40
CA GLY A 163 4.87 -2.81 -8.80
C GLY A 163 3.65 -2.65 -7.88
N ALA A 164 3.64 -1.57 -7.09
CA ALA A 164 2.48 -1.08 -6.32
C ALA A 164 2.13 0.36 -6.73
N ASP A 165 2.44 0.72 -7.96
CA ASP A 165 2.49 2.07 -8.54
C ASP A 165 1.16 2.51 -9.21
N GLY A 166 0.09 1.73 -8.99
CA GLY A 166 -1.29 2.10 -9.28
C GLY A 166 -1.72 1.86 -10.73
N ALA A 167 -2.78 2.56 -11.15
CA ALA A 167 -3.45 2.31 -12.43
C ALA A 167 -2.55 2.53 -13.65
N ASN A 168 -1.62 3.50 -13.56
CA ASN A 168 -0.63 3.80 -14.60
C ASN A 168 0.73 3.20 -14.22
N SER A 169 0.73 1.91 -13.98
CA SER A 169 1.91 1.19 -13.49
C SER A 169 3.03 1.16 -14.52
N PHE A 170 4.18 1.68 -14.13
CA PHE A 170 5.42 1.58 -14.88
C PHE A 170 5.95 0.13 -14.92
N VAL A 171 5.73 -0.63 -13.85
CA VAL A 171 6.25 -2.01 -13.75
C VAL A 171 5.48 -2.98 -14.65
N ARG A 172 4.18 -2.70 -14.89
CA ARG A 172 3.33 -3.54 -15.74
C ARG A 172 3.63 -3.36 -17.23
N ASP A 173 3.93 -2.14 -17.67
CA ASP A 173 4.11 -1.74 -19.07
C ASP A 173 5.56 -1.96 -19.52
#